data_ecdc9a2bddf59a6b97316eb9bf6bab28
#
_entry.id   ecdc9a2bddf59a6b97316eb9bf6bab28
#
_cell.length_a   1.000
_cell.length_b   1.000
_cell.length_c   1.000
_cell.angle_alpha   90.00
_cell.angle_beta   90.00
_cell.angle_gamma   90.00
#
_symmetry.space_group_name_H-M   'P 1'
#
loop_
_entity.id
_entity.type
_entity.pdbx_description
1 polymer ?
#
loop_
_entity_poly.entity_id
_entity_poly.type
_entity_poly.pdbx_seq_one_letter_code
_entity_poly.pdbx_strand_id
1 'polypeptide(L)'
;MADGIKYLGHSAFYIKSGSYGILIDPWFMHNKNVSFDITKENITHILLTHGHSDHFGDTATIAKQTGAKVIAIFETAIFCQKIGLNSVGVGMSSAIPTEFGSVRFLPATHTNSLPNGEYGGLAASILLDVDGVKIFHAGDTGLTREFELIGKLYRPYYAMLPIGGHYTMGIEEAILAAEMLNAEEYIPMHYNTFDVIAADPIEFKTALEEMGKTCHIMSANEVLTF
;
A
#
# COMPACT_ATOMS: atom_id res chain seq x y z
N MET A 1 15.70 -9.44 9.15
CA MET A 1 14.81 -8.48 9.82
C MET A 1 13.75 -9.31 10.55
N ALA A 2 13.26 -8.85 11.71
CA ALA A 2 12.08 -9.46 12.35
C ALA A 2 10.86 -9.28 11.43
N ASP A 3 9.83 -10.10 11.63
CA ASP A 3 8.58 -9.95 10.92
C ASP A 3 7.93 -8.61 11.29
N GLY A 4 7.35 -7.92 10.31
CA GLY A 4 6.82 -6.58 10.52
C GLY A 4 6.64 -5.77 9.24
N ILE A 5 6.25 -4.52 9.43
CA ILE A 5 6.01 -3.52 8.40
C ILE A 5 7.14 -2.49 8.42
N LYS A 6 7.87 -2.33 7.33
CA LYS A 6 8.85 -1.27 7.14
C LYS A 6 8.31 -0.20 6.21
N TYR A 7 8.36 1.05 6.62
CA TYR A 7 8.02 2.19 5.77
C TYR A 7 9.19 2.61 4.91
N LEU A 8 8.96 2.75 3.61
CA LEU A 8 9.99 3.15 2.63
C LEU A 8 9.74 4.55 2.04
N GLY A 9 8.78 5.28 2.61
CA GLY A 9 8.39 6.61 2.16
C GLY A 9 7.20 6.61 1.22
N HIS A 10 6.52 7.73 1.14
CA HIS A 10 5.31 7.96 0.31
C HIS A 10 4.21 6.93 0.59
N SER A 11 3.98 6.00 -0.33
CA SER A 11 3.05 4.86 -0.16
C SER A 11 3.78 3.51 -0.21
N ALA A 12 5.12 3.53 -0.18
CA ALA A 12 5.92 2.33 -0.30
C ALA A 12 6.14 1.65 1.05
N PHE A 13 5.76 0.38 1.13
CA PHE A 13 5.96 -0.46 2.31
C PHE A 13 6.62 -1.79 1.95
N TYR A 14 7.44 -2.29 2.87
CA TYR A 14 7.96 -3.64 2.82
C TYR A 14 7.44 -4.43 4.02
N ILE A 15 6.75 -5.54 3.75
CA ILE A 15 6.20 -6.44 4.75
C ILE A 15 7.05 -7.70 4.75
N LYS A 16 7.62 -8.01 5.91
CA LYS A 16 8.40 -9.22 6.15
C LYS A 16 7.57 -10.20 6.96
N SER A 17 7.45 -11.44 6.49
CA SER A 17 6.84 -12.55 7.24
C SER A 17 7.57 -13.84 6.91
N GLY A 18 8.24 -14.41 7.90
CA GLY A 18 9.04 -15.62 7.73
C GLY A 18 10.04 -15.51 6.59
N SER A 19 9.89 -16.35 5.56
CA SER A 19 10.72 -16.34 4.35
C SER A 19 10.22 -15.40 3.26
N TYR A 20 9.09 -14.71 3.45
CA TYR A 20 8.49 -13.85 2.43
C TYR A 20 8.80 -12.39 2.68
N GLY A 21 9.15 -11.68 1.61
CA GLY A 21 9.27 -10.24 1.57
C GLY A 21 8.34 -9.68 0.50
N ILE A 22 7.41 -8.81 0.92
CA ILE A 22 6.33 -8.29 0.10
C ILE A 22 6.49 -6.78 0.03
N LEU A 23 6.69 -6.24 -1.15
CA LEU A 23 6.67 -4.80 -1.40
C LEU A 23 5.26 -4.37 -1.85
N ILE A 24 4.81 -3.22 -1.37
CA ILE A 24 3.60 -2.54 -1.85
C ILE A 24 4.03 -1.20 -2.42
N ASP A 25 3.61 -0.89 -3.65
CA ASP A 25 3.83 0.37 -4.35
C ASP A 25 5.28 0.89 -4.23
N PRO A 26 6.29 0.14 -4.71
CA PRO A 26 7.68 0.42 -4.44
C PRO A 26 8.21 1.61 -5.24
N TRP A 27 8.08 2.81 -4.69
CA TRP A 27 8.62 4.06 -5.23
C TRP A 27 9.56 4.72 -4.21
N PHE A 28 10.78 4.22 -4.09
CA PHE A 28 11.71 4.65 -3.04
C PHE A 28 13.18 4.76 -3.45
N MET A 29 13.61 4.16 -4.57
CA MET A 29 15.05 4.13 -4.96
C MET A 29 15.62 5.53 -5.25
N HIS A 30 14.77 6.50 -5.59
CA HIS A 30 15.16 7.90 -5.77
C HIS A 30 15.33 8.65 -4.44
N ASN A 31 14.75 8.13 -3.33
CA ASN A 31 14.77 8.76 -2.03
C ASN A 31 16.07 8.43 -1.28
N LYS A 32 16.96 9.41 -1.17
CA LYS A 32 18.28 9.26 -0.49
C LYS A 32 18.17 8.94 1.00
N ASN A 33 17.00 9.17 1.61
CA ASN A 33 16.76 8.86 3.02
C ASN A 33 16.35 7.39 3.23
N VAL A 34 16.09 6.64 2.17
CA VAL A 34 15.76 5.21 2.23
C VAL A 34 17.03 4.38 2.07
N SER A 35 17.34 3.59 3.09
CA SER A 35 18.50 2.69 3.13
C SER A 35 18.10 1.22 2.92
N PHE A 36 17.14 0.97 2.02
CA PHE A 36 16.64 -0.37 1.72
C PHE A 36 17.42 -0.98 0.55
N ASP A 37 18.20 -2.01 0.85
CA ASP A 37 19.01 -2.71 -0.15
C ASP A 37 18.28 -3.94 -0.66
N ILE A 38 17.72 -3.85 -1.86
CA ILE A 38 16.94 -4.91 -2.50
C ILE A 38 17.74 -6.20 -2.75
N THR A 39 19.08 -6.14 -2.70
CA THR A 39 19.94 -7.32 -2.90
C THR A 39 20.15 -8.13 -1.61
N LYS A 40 19.83 -7.54 -0.46
CA LYS A 40 19.98 -8.17 0.86
C LYS A 40 18.67 -8.68 1.44
N GLU A 41 17.55 -8.25 0.87
CA GLU A 41 16.22 -8.68 1.31
C GLU A 41 15.66 -9.75 0.37
N ASN A 42 14.96 -10.74 0.93
CA ASN A 42 14.30 -11.77 0.13
C ASN A 42 12.95 -11.24 -0.37
N ILE A 43 12.97 -10.43 -1.45
CA ILE A 43 11.75 -9.87 -2.05
C ILE A 43 11.13 -10.94 -2.93
N THR A 44 9.98 -11.46 -2.52
CA THR A 44 9.25 -12.53 -3.22
C THR A 44 8.07 -12.02 -4.02
N HIS A 45 7.43 -10.96 -3.54
CA HIS A 45 6.22 -10.40 -4.15
C HIS A 45 6.27 -8.88 -4.20
N ILE A 46 5.63 -8.32 -5.23
CA ILE A 46 5.35 -6.89 -5.37
C ILE A 46 3.85 -6.74 -5.62
N LEU A 47 3.18 -5.95 -4.81
CA LEU A 47 1.76 -5.64 -4.93
C LEU A 47 1.61 -4.21 -5.42
N LEU A 48 0.78 -3.99 -6.44
CA LEU A 48 0.52 -2.66 -6.99
C LEU A 48 -0.94 -2.28 -6.81
N THR A 49 -1.19 -1.17 -6.14
CA THR A 49 -2.53 -0.61 -6.01
C THR A 49 -3.02 -0.05 -7.34
N HIS A 50 -2.14 0.62 -8.08
CA HIS A 50 -2.41 1.18 -9.40
C HIS A 50 -1.10 1.52 -10.14
N GLY A 51 -1.20 2.04 -11.37
CA GLY A 51 -0.07 2.21 -12.29
C GLY A 51 0.56 3.60 -12.31
N HIS A 52 0.16 4.57 -11.49
CA HIS A 52 0.81 5.88 -11.46
C HIS A 52 2.29 5.76 -11.10
N SER A 53 3.09 6.73 -11.54
CA SER A 53 4.55 6.66 -11.47
C SER A 53 5.11 6.58 -10.06
N ASP A 54 4.44 7.17 -9.10
CA ASP A 54 4.76 7.21 -7.68
C ASP A 54 4.27 5.97 -6.89
N HIS A 55 3.65 4.99 -7.59
CA HIS A 55 3.24 3.68 -7.06
C HIS A 55 3.87 2.54 -7.86
N PHE A 56 3.72 2.53 -9.20
CA PHE A 56 4.42 1.56 -10.05
C PHE A 56 5.94 1.66 -9.86
N GLY A 57 6.47 2.86 -9.79
CA GLY A 57 7.80 3.23 -9.36
C GLY A 57 8.91 2.31 -9.83
N ASP A 58 9.60 1.72 -8.88
CA ASP A 58 10.79 0.88 -9.08
C ASP A 58 10.45 -0.58 -9.41
N THR A 59 9.16 -0.92 -9.56
CA THR A 59 8.63 -2.28 -9.76
C THR A 59 9.40 -3.06 -10.83
N ALA A 60 9.58 -2.46 -12.01
CA ALA A 60 10.22 -3.16 -13.13
C ALA A 60 11.69 -3.50 -12.83
N THR A 61 12.40 -2.60 -12.18
CA THR A 61 13.79 -2.80 -11.77
C THR A 61 13.89 -3.88 -10.71
N ILE A 62 13.08 -3.79 -9.66
CA ILE A 62 13.10 -4.74 -8.55
C ILE A 62 12.70 -6.14 -9.02
N ALA A 63 11.59 -6.27 -9.73
CA ALA A 63 11.10 -7.56 -10.20
C ALA A 63 12.10 -8.26 -11.13
N LYS A 64 12.81 -7.53 -12.01
CA LYS A 64 13.86 -8.11 -12.86
C LYS A 64 15.10 -8.57 -12.08
N GLN A 65 15.46 -7.88 -11.00
CA GLN A 65 16.64 -8.22 -10.21
C GLN A 65 16.37 -9.36 -9.22
N THR A 66 15.17 -9.42 -8.64
CA THR A 66 14.83 -10.36 -7.58
C THR A 66 14.06 -11.59 -8.06
N GLY A 67 13.44 -11.51 -9.24
CA GLY A 67 12.48 -12.50 -9.72
C GLY A 67 11.11 -12.43 -9.02
N ALA A 68 10.85 -11.38 -8.24
CA ALA A 68 9.61 -11.22 -7.50
C ALA A 68 8.37 -11.27 -8.41
N LYS A 69 7.33 -11.93 -7.93
CA LYS A 69 6.03 -12.01 -8.60
C LYS A 69 5.24 -10.72 -8.38
N VAL A 70 4.84 -10.06 -9.45
CA VAL A 70 3.97 -8.86 -9.37
C VAL A 70 2.52 -9.30 -9.32
N ILE A 71 1.75 -8.79 -8.36
CA ILE A 71 0.31 -9.02 -8.23
C ILE A 71 -0.39 -7.67 -8.33
N ALA A 72 -1.32 -7.52 -9.25
CA ALA A 72 -2.03 -6.27 -9.51
C ALA A 72 -3.41 -6.54 -10.07
N ILE A 73 -4.23 -5.49 -10.21
CA ILE A 73 -5.47 -5.58 -11.00
C ILE A 73 -5.16 -6.06 -12.42
N PHE A 74 -6.10 -6.74 -13.07
CA PHE A 74 -5.87 -7.48 -14.29
C PHE A 74 -5.14 -6.68 -15.38
N GLU A 75 -5.58 -5.47 -15.69
CA GLU A 75 -5.01 -4.62 -16.75
C GLU A 75 -3.56 -4.22 -16.44
N THR A 76 -3.28 -3.83 -15.21
CA THR A 76 -1.92 -3.50 -14.74
C THR A 76 -1.02 -4.74 -14.79
N ALA A 77 -1.52 -5.93 -14.42
CA ALA A 77 -0.75 -7.17 -14.50
C ALA A 77 -0.43 -7.56 -15.95
N ILE A 78 -1.37 -7.38 -16.90
CA ILE A 78 -1.11 -7.60 -18.33
C ILE A 78 -0.03 -6.66 -18.85
N PHE A 79 -0.02 -5.40 -18.41
CA PHE A 79 1.08 -4.49 -18.75
C PHE A 79 2.41 -5.00 -18.20
N CYS A 80 2.46 -5.46 -16.96
CA CYS A 80 3.67 -6.06 -16.39
C CYS A 80 4.17 -7.25 -17.22
N GLN A 81 3.28 -8.14 -17.69
CA GLN A 81 3.64 -9.25 -18.60
C GLN A 81 4.22 -8.76 -19.93
N LYS A 82 3.61 -7.74 -20.54
CA LYS A 82 4.09 -7.15 -21.80
C LYS A 82 5.52 -6.60 -21.69
N ILE A 83 5.92 -6.11 -20.51
CA ILE A 83 7.29 -5.64 -20.26
C ILE A 83 8.23 -6.71 -19.68
N GLY A 84 7.80 -7.98 -19.70
CA GLY A 84 8.61 -9.16 -19.36
C GLY A 84 8.69 -9.46 -17.85
N LEU A 85 7.75 -8.99 -17.03
CA LEU A 85 7.69 -9.33 -15.62
C LEU A 85 6.81 -10.55 -15.37
N ASN A 86 7.17 -11.35 -14.36
CA ASN A 86 6.30 -12.40 -13.83
C ASN A 86 5.15 -11.77 -13.07
N SER A 87 3.94 -11.79 -13.60
CA SER A 87 2.80 -11.16 -12.94
C SER A 87 1.51 -11.97 -13.00
N VAL A 88 0.66 -11.72 -12.00
CA VAL A 88 -0.68 -12.32 -11.83
C VAL A 88 -1.72 -11.21 -11.71
N GLY A 89 -2.72 -11.27 -12.58
CA GLY A 89 -3.87 -10.36 -12.54
C GLY A 89 -4.96 -10.86 -11.61
N VAL A 90 -5.52 -9.94 -10.81
CA VAL A 90 -6.62 -10.21 -9.88
C VAL A 90 -7.82 -9.35 -10.27
N GLY A 91 -9.03 -9.92 -10.15
CA GLY A 91 -10.27 -9.17 -10.33
C GLY A 91 -10.59 -8.30 -9.11
N MET A 92 -11.27 -7.19 -9.35
CA MET A 92 -11.76 -6.32 -8.27
C MET A 92 -12.65 -7.09 -7.30
N SER A 93 -12.49 -6.84 -6.01
CA SER A 93 -13.15 -7.51 -4.88
C SER A 93 -12.86 -9.01 -4.74
N SER A 94 -11.94 -9.54 -5.57
CA SER A 94 -11.51 -10.93 -5.50
C SER A 94 -10.31 -11.09 -4.57
N ALA A 95 -10.19 -12.27 -3.96
CA ALA A 95 -9.00 -12.68 -3.23
C ALA A 95 -8.33 -13.83 -3.94
N ILE A 96 -7.01 -13.85 -3.89
CA ILE A 96 -6.20 -15.01 -4.31
C ILE A 96 -5.39 -15.53 -3.13
N PRO A 97 -5.22 -16.85 -3.02
CA PRO A 97 -4.27 -17.44 -2.08
C PRO A 97 -2.84 -17.16 -2.57
N THR A 98 -1.96 -16.99 -1.61
CA THR A 98 -0.51 -16.84 -1.82
C THR A 98 0.23 -17.75 -0.85
N GLU A 99 1.52 -17.88 -1.04
CA GLU A 99 2.37 -18.70 -0.16
C GLU A 99 2.51 -18.09 1.26
N PHE A 100 2.22 -16.78 1.42
CA PHE A 100 2.27 -16.07 2.70
C PHE A 100 0.87 -15.84 3.32
N GLY A 101 -0.20 -16.33 2.69
CA GLY A 101 -1.58 -16.13 3.13
C GLY A 101 -2.53 -15.78 1.99
N SER A 102 -3.04 -14.55 1.93
CA SER A 102 -3.90 -14.11 0.83
C SER A 102 -3.80 -12.62 0.53
N VAL A 103 -4.14 -12.25 -0.71
CA VAL A 103 -4.23 -10.87 -1.17
C VAL A 103 -5.62 -10.63 -1.78
N ARG A 104 -6.25 -9.53 -1.42
CA ARG A 104 -7.54 -9.07 -1.99
C ARG A 104 -7.38 -7.65 -2.49
N PHE A 105 -7.87 -7.40 -3.71
CA PHE A 105 -7.98 -6.06 -4.28
C PHE A 105 -9.40 -5.54 -4.07
N LEU A 106 -9.52 -4.35 -3.52
CA LEU A 106 -10.79 -3.72 -3.14
C LEU A 106 -10.93 -2.37 -3.86
N PRO A 107 -12.14 -1.89 -4.14
CA PRO A 107 -12.33 -0.63 -4.87
C PRO A 107 -11.68 0.56 -4.16
N ALA A 108 -11.00 1.40 -4.94
CA ALA A 108 -10.53 2.70 -4.55
C ALA A 108 -11.14 3.78 -5.46
N THR A 109 -11.40 4.96 -4.91
CA THR A 109 -11.93 6.10 -5.68
C THR A 109 -10.77 6.93 -6.20
N HIS A 110 -10.14 6.45 -7.26
CA HIS A 110 -8.98 7.09 -7.91
C HIS A 110 -8.86 6.68 -9.38
N THR A 111 -8.05 7.40 -10.14
CA THR A 111 -7.73 7.06 -11.52
C THR A 111 -6.57 6.05 -11.58
N ASN A 112 -6.41 5.39 -12.73
CA ASN A 112 -5.31 4.45 -12.93
C ASN A 112 -4.80 4.56 -14.38
N SER A 113 -3.66 5.21 -14.57
CA SER A 113 -2.90 5.19 -15.81
C SER A 113 -1.58 4.44 -15.63
N LEU A 114 -1.21 3.65 -16.64
CA LEU A 114 0.05 2.93 -16.68
C LEU A 114 1.22 3.86 -17.00
N PRO A 115 2.48 3.49 -16.73
CA PRO A 115 3.65 4.32 -17.05
C PRO A 115 3.78 4.75 -18.52
N ASN A 116 3.15 4.03 -19.43
CA ASN A 116 3.10 4.39 -20.86
C ASN A 116 1.89 5.26 -21.23
N GLY A 117 1.08 5.68 -20.27
CA GLY A 117 -0.12 6.49 -20.46
C GLY A 117 -1.39 5.71 -20.82
N GLU A 118 -1.32 4.38 -20.99
CA GLU A 118 -2.50 3.54 -21.23
C GLU A 118 -3.36 3.42 -19.96
N TYR A 119 -4.63 3.08 -20.14
CA TYR A 119 -5.55 2.79 -19.03
C TYR A 119 -5.13 1.50 -18.31
N GLY A 120 -4.94 1.61 -16.99
CA GLY A 120 -4.45 0.52 -16.14
C GLY A 120 -5.53 -0.31 -15.45
N GLY A 121 -6.80 -0.14 -15.80
CA GLY A 121 -7.92 -0.71 -15.06
C GLY A 121 -8.40 0.23 -13.94
N LEU A 122 -9.13 -0.29 -12.98
CA LEU A 122 -9.54 0.44 -11.78
C LEU A 122 -8.37 0.56 -10.80
N ALA A 123 -8.27 1.69 -10.10
CA ALA A 123 -7.39 1.78 -8.92
C ALA A 123 -7.95 0.91 -7.79
N ALA A 124 -7.08 0.38 -6.97
CA ALA A 124 -7.46 -0.54 -5.91
C ALA A 124 -6.76 -0.22 -4.58
N SER A 125 -7.49 -0.49 -3.50
CA SER A 125 -6.89 -0.75 -2.19
C SER A 125 -6.51 -2.23 -2.09
N ILE A 126 -5.56 -2.56 -1.23
CA ILE A 126 -5.09 -3.94 -1.03
C ILE A 126 -5.33 -4.35 0.41
N LEU A 127 -5.96 -5.51 0.60
CA LEU A 127 -6.03 -6.19 1.88
C LEU A 127 -5.18 -7.45 1.83
N LEU A 128 -4.14 -7.50 2.67
CA LEU A 128 -3.32 -8.68 2.89
C LEU A 128 -3.80 -9.41 4.14
N ASP A 129 -3.76 -10.73 4.09
CA ASP A 129 -3.76 -11.58 5.27
C ASP A 129 -2.42 -12.30 5.29
N VAL A 130 -1.58 -11.96 6.24
CA VAL A 130 -0.22 -12.48 6.39
C VAL A 130 -0.13 -13.14 7.76
N ASP A 131 -0.05 -14.47 7.80
CA ASP A 131 -0.02 -15.25 9.03
C ASP A 131 -1.16 -14.91 10.02
N GLY A 132 -2.35 -14.55 9.50
CA GLY A 132 -3.52 -14.17 10.29
C GLY A 132 -3.56 -12.68 10.68
N VAL A 133 -2.51 -11.91 10.39
CA VAL A 133 -2.50 -10.45 10.55
C VAL A 133 -3.05 -9.80 9.30
N LYS A 134 -4.14 -9.05 9.42
CA LYS A 134 -4.77 -8.35 8.31
C LYS A 134 -4.25 -6.93 8.19
N ILE A 135 -3.65 -6.62 7.06
CA ILE A 135 -3.04 -5.33 6.74
C ILE A 135 -3.80 -4.73 5.56
N PHE A 136 -4.37 -3.56 5.75
CA PHE A 136 -5.06 -2.81 4.71
C PHE A 136 -4.21 -1.64 4.24
N HIS A 137 -3.90 -1.62 2.95
CA HIS A 137 -3.25 -0.50 2.27
C HIS A 137 -4.26 0.17 1.37
N ALA A 138 -4.67 1.39 1.69
CA ALA A 138 -5.72 2.10 0.96
C ALA A 138 -5.34 2.40 -0.49
N GLY A 139 -4.02 2.47 -0.80
CA GLY A 139 -3.56 3.05 -2.06
C GLY A 139 -3.97 4.51 -2.15
N ASP A 140 -4.03 5.03 -3.36
CA ASP A 140 -4.59 6.35 -3.61
C ASP A 140 -6.11 6.25 -3.72
N THR A 141 -6.78 7.03 -2.89
CA THR A 141 -8.24 7.06 -2.86
C THR A 141 -8.77 8.34 -2.22
N GLY A 142 -9.89 8.84 -2.71
CA GLY A 142 -10.77 9.71 -1.96
C GLY A 142 -11.59 8.93 -0.92
N LEU A 143 -12.35 9.64 -0.10
CA LEU A 143 -13.28 9.04 0.86
C LEU A 143 -14.37 8.23 0.13
N THR A 144 -14.61 7.01 0.59
CA THR A 144 -15.60 6.11 0.01
C THR A 144 -16.31 5.27 1.07
N ARG A 145 -17.56 4.88 0.81
CA ARG A 145 -18.33 3.97 1.67
C ARG A 145 -17.79 2.54 1.71
N GLU A 146 -16.92 2.18 0.79
CA GLU A 146 -16.24 0.87 0.80
C GLU A 146 -15.50 0.63 2.10
N PHE A 147 -14.96 1.68 2.74
CA PHE A 147 -14.27 1.57 4.03
C PHE A 147 -15.15 0.95 5.12
N GLU A 148 -16.46 1.29 5.15
CA GLU A 148 -17.41 0.70 6.10
C GLU A 148 -17.59 -0.80 5.87
N LEU A 149 -17.72 -1.22 4.60
CA LEU A 149 -17.83 -2.64 4.23
C LEU A 149 -16.54 -3.39 4.53
N ILE A 150 -15.38 -2.80 4.24
CA ILE A 150 -14.07 -3.38 4.53
C ILE A 150 -13.91 -3.60 6.03
N GLY A 151 -14.21 -2.60 6.85
CA GLY A 151 -14.16 -2.69 8.29
C GLY A 151 -15.06 -3.79 8.85
N LYS A 152 -16.33 -3.84 8.41
CA LYS A 152 -17.31 -4.85 8.86
C LYS A 152 -16.95 -6.28 8.44
N LEU A 153 -16.48 -6.47 7.19
CA LEU A 153 -16.26 -7.79 6.63
C LEU A 153 -14.89 -8.37 6.99
N TYR A 154 -13.86 -7.53 7.00
CA TYR A 154 -12.49 -8.02 7.06
C TYR A 154 -11.78 -7.66 8.37
N ARG A 155 -12.15 -6.55 9.03
CA ARG A 155 -11.56 -6.11 10.31
C ARG A 155 -10.04 -6.05 10.23
N PRO A 156 -9.45 -5.15 9.42
CA PRO A 156 -8.01 -5.03 9.34
C PRO A 156 -7.43 -4.67 10.72
N TYR A 157 -6.26 -5.24 11.05
CA TYR A 157 -5.53 -4.85 12.24
C TYR A 157 -4.76 -3.55 11.98
N TYR A 158 -3.99 -3.52 10.89
CA TYR A 158 -3.29 -2.32 10.43
C TYR A 158 -4.00 -1.70 9.23
N ALA A 159 -4.12 -0.37 9.21
CA ALA A 159 -4.61 0.38 8.07
C ALA A 159 -3.67 1.53 7.70
N MET A 160 -3.19 1.52 6.46
CA MET A 160 -2.35 2.56 5.88
C MET A 160 -3.25 3.49 5.07
N LEU A 161 -3.36 4.77 5.48
CA LEU A 161 -4.28 5.74 4.88
C LEU A 161 -3.53 6.94 4.32
N PRO A 162 -3.83 7.40 3.09
CA PRO A 162 -3.31 8.65 2.57
C PRO A 162 -3.95 9.83 3.28
N ILE A 163 -3.14 10.84 3.63
CA ILE A 163 -3.58 12.05 4.35
C ILE A 163 -3.19 13.36 3.67
N GLY A 164 -2.50 13.31 2.52
CA GLY A 164 -1.90 14.49 1.89
C GLY A 164 -2.89 15.39 1.16
N GLY A 165 -4.12 14.96 0.94
CA GLY A 165 -5.09 15.75 0.17
C GLY A 165 -4.72 15.85 -1.32
N HIS A 166 -5.30 16.82 -2.02
CA HIS A 166 -5.11 17.15 -3.43
C HIS A 166 -5.41 15.99 -4.40
N TYR A 167 -4.67 14.89 -4.33
CA TYR A 167 -4.88 13.69 -5.15
C TYR A 167 -5.63 12.58 -4.41
N THR A 168 -5.62 12.61 -3.08
CA THR A 168 -6.18 11.60 -2.20
C THR A 168 -7.01 12.25 -1.10
N MET A 169 -7.38 11.48 -0.07
CA MET A 169 -7.98 12.04 1.14
C MET A 169 -7.04 13.05 1.81
N GLY A 170 -7.62 14.16 2.30
CA GLY A 170 -6.98 15.00 3.30
C GLY A 170 -7.18 14.43 4.71
N ILE A 171 -6.67 15.14 5.73
CA ILE A 171 -6.71 14.67 7.13
C ILE A 171 -8.15 14.44 7.61
N GLU A 172 -9.06 15.38 7.38
CA GLU A 172 -10.48 15.27 7.81
C GLU A 172 -11.16 14.03 7.21
N GLU A 173 -10.96 13.79 5.91
CA GLU A 173 -11.53 12.64 5.22
C GLU A 173 -10.89 11.32 5.66
N ALA A 174 -9.57 11.32 5.94
CA ALA A 174 -8.86 10.15 6.45
C ALA A 174 -9.30 9.78 7.88
N ILE A 175 -9.65 10.75 8.72
CA ILE A 175 -10.25 10.51 10.04
C ILE A 175 -11.60 9.80 9.89
N LEU A 176 -12.48 10.29 9.00
CA LEU A 176 -13.76 9.62 8.70
C LEU A 176 -13.55 8.22 8.12
N ALA A 177 -12.56 8.04 7.26
CA ALA A 177 -12.20 6.72 6.72
C ALA A 177 -11.73 5.77 7.82
N ALA A 178 -10.95 6.26 8.79
CA ALA A 178 -10.50 5.49 9.93
C ALA A 178 -11.67 5.06 10.84
N GLU A 179 -12.63 5.94 11.09
CA GLU A 179 -13.86 5.62 11.81
C GLU A 179 -14.65 4.50 11.11
N MET A 180 -14.84 4.59 9.78
CA MET A 180 -15.53 3.59 8.98
C MET A 180 -14.82 2.24 8.96
N LEU A 181 -13.48 2.22 8.79
CA LEU A 181 -12.66 1.01 8.78
C LEU A 181 -12.61 0.35 10.15
N ASN A 182 -12.58 1.13 11.20
CA ASN A 182 -12.45 0.68 12.59
C ASN A 182 -11.31 -0.34 12.78
N ALA A 183 -10.15 -0.10 12.14
CA ALA A 183 -8.94 -0.88 12.36
C ALA A 183 -8.37 -0.64 13.79
N GLU A 184 -7.44 -1.48 14.23
CA GLU A 184 -6.82 -1.31 15.55
C GLU A 184 -5.70 -0.27 15.51
N GLU A 185 -4.86 -0.31 14.47
CA GLU A 185 -3.69 0.54 14.33
C GLU A 185 -3.63 1.18 12.93
N TYR A 186 -3.17 2.43 12.88
CA TYR A 186 -3.13 3.23 11.66
C TYR A 186 -1.73 3.74 11.35
N ILE A 187 -1.42 3.86 10.06
CA ILE A 187 -0.18 4.43 9.55
C ILE A 187 -0.53 5.47 8.48
N PRO A 188 -0.27 6.77 8.71
CA PRO A 188 -0.46 7.78 7.67
C PRO A 188 0.58 7.62 6.56
N MET A 189 0.16 7.81 5.32
CA MET A 189 1.02 7.73 4.13
C MET A 189 0.64 8.79 3.10
N HIS A 190 1.39 8.86 1.99
CA HIS A 190 1.12 9.74 0.84
C HIS A 190 0.99 11.22 1.24
N TYR A 191 1.97 11.73 2.00
CA TYR A 191 2.04 13.14 2.43
C TYR A 191 3.50 13.64 2.44
N ASN A 192 3.69 14.95 2.34
CA ASN A 192 4.99 15.65 2.44
C ASN A 192 6.08 15.22 1.43
N THR A 193 5.75 14.48 0.37
CA THR A 193 6.69 14.13 -0.71
C THR A 193 6.63 15.10 -1.89
N PHE A 194 5.53 15.82 -2.02
CA PHE A 194 5.32 16.92 -2.96
C PHE A 194 4.70 18.11 -2.21
N ASP A 195 4.98 19.34 -2.64
CA ASP A 195 4.47 20.54 -1.99
C ASP A 195 2.94 20.58 -1.89
N VAL A 196 2.25 20.05 -2.91
CA VAL A 196 0.77 20.07 -3.00
C VAL A 196 0.09 19.05 -2.06
N ILE A 197 0.84 18.09 -1.50
CA ILE A 197 0.35 17.09 -0.54
C ILE A 197 0.96 17.30 0.86
N ALA A 198 1.26 18.55 1.19
CA ALA A 198 1.75 18.88 2.52
C ALA A 198 0.65 18.69 3.57
N ALA A 199 0.92 17.90 4.61
CA ALA A 199 0.01 17.63 5.70
C ALA A 199 0.76 17.42 7.02
N ASP A 200 0.14 17.77 8.13
CA ASP A 200 0.68 17.49 9.47
C ASP A 200 0.17 16.14 9.98
N PRO A 201 1.00 15.09 10.02
CA PRO A 201 0.56 13.78 10.50
C PRO A 201 0.22 13.77 12.00
N ILE A 202 0.66 14.77 12.77
CA ILE A 202 0.33 14.88 14.20
C ILE A 202 -1.15 15.19 14.39
N GLU A 203 -1.76 16.02 13.53
CA GLU A 203 -3.18 16.30 13.55
C GLU A 203 -4.00 15.01 13.35
N PHE A 204 -3.67 14.20 12.34
CA PHE A 204 -4.30 12.90 12.12
C PHE A 204 -4.12 11.96 13.30
N LYS A 205 -2.90 11.84 13.83
CA LYS A 205 -2.60 11.00 14.99
C LYS A 205 -3.42 11.41 16.21
N THR A 206 -3.48 12.71 16.54
CA THR A 206 -4.21 13.22 17.71
C THR A 206 -5.70 12.87 17.63
N ALA A 207 -6.32 13.05 16.46
CA ALA A 207 -7.72 12.69 16.27
C ALA A 207 -7.98 11.19 16.45
N LEU A 208 -7.09 10.34 15.96
CA LEU A 208 -7.21 8.89 16.14
C LEU A 208 -7.02 8.46 17.60
N GLU A 209 -6.09 9.07 18.32
CA GLU A 209 -5.87 8.81 19.76
C GLU A 209 -7.10 9.22 20.60
N GLU A 210 -7.78 10.32 20.25
CA GLU A 210 -9.06 10.73 20.86
C GLU A 210 -10.18 9.70 20.60
N MET A 211 -10.12 8.96 19.49
CA MET A 211 -11.02 7.85 19.17
C MET A 211 -10.60 6.52 19.86
N GLY A 212 -9.51 6.53 20.66
CA GLY A 212 -8.95 5.33 21.29
C GLY A 212 -8.19 4.40 20.34
N LYS A 213 -7.72 4.91 19.20
CA LYS A 213 -6.96 4.15 18.20
C LYS A 213 -5.46 4.47 18.28
N THR A 214 -4.63 3.52 17.89
CA THR A 214 -3.18 3.72 17.81
C THR A 214 -2.79 4.25 16.44
N CYS A 215 -1.93 5.26 16.38
CA CYS A 215 -1.42 5.80 15.14
C CYS A 215 0.12 5.90 15.16
N HIS A 216 0.76 5.28 14.17
CA HIS A 216 2.21 5.25 13.99
C HIS A 216 2.65 6.20 12.87
N ILE A 217 3.20 7.35 13.24
CA ILE A 217 3.87 8.23 12.28
C ILE A 217 5.27 7.66 12.05
N MET A 218 5.45 6.96 10.94
CA MET A 218 6.71 6.27 10.64
C MET A 218 7.66 7.14 9.82
N SER A 219 8.92 7.13 10.20
CA SER A 219 10.02 7.66 9.38
C SER A 219 10.48 6.60 8.37
N ALA A 220 11.10 7.04 7.26
CA ALA A 220 11.68 6.12 6.29
C ALA A 220 12.68 5.17 6.98
N ASN A 221 12.60 3.88 6.66
CA ASN A 221 13.32 2.75 7.24
C ASN A 221 12.84 2.28 8.63
N GLU A 222 11.92 2.97 9.26
CA GLU A 222 11.34 2.52 10.52
C GLU A 222 10.58 1.21 10.31
N VAL A 223 10.63 0.34 11.33
CA VAL A 223 9.99 -0.98 11.32
C VAL A 223 9.00 -1.07 12.49
N LEU A 224 7.76 -1.39 12.16
CA LEU A 224 6.73 -1.78 13.12
C LEU A 224 6.66 -3.31 13.13
N THR A 225 7.02 -3.93 14.23
CA THR A 225 6.96 -5.42 14.38
C THR A 225 5.55 -5.87 14.79
N PHE A 226 5.12 -7.03 14.33
CA PHE A 226 3.85 -7.67 14.70
C PHE A 226 3.99 -9.14 15.04
#